data_2cf8189ed799f16e6ba976174a055d76
#
_entry.id   2cf8189ed799f16e6ba976174a055d76
#
_cell.length_a   1.000
_cell.length_b   1.000
_cell.length_c   1.000
_cell.angle_alpha   90.00
_cell.angle_beta   90.00
_cell.angle_gamma   90.00
#
_symmetry.space_group_name_H-M   'P 1'
#
loop_
_entity.id
_entity.type
_entity.pdbx_description
1 polymer ?
#
loop_
_entity_poly.entity_id
_entity_poly.type
_entity_poly.pdbx_seq_one_letter_code
_entity_poly.pdbx_strand_id
1 'polypeptide(L)'
;MGAEIDLSRIVADIAEEMKAAPDRGTPAAYIPPLAKVDPAKFGMAVIEADGTCHLTGDAEETFSIQSISKVFALTLALGHVGDQLWTRVGREPSGSAFNSIVQLEFEHGIPRNPFINAGAIVVADILLGRNEPREAIGEMLRFVRTLAGEDEIVIDREVADAEAASGYRNVALASYMRSFGNIHHDVGRTLGVYFHACALAMSCRQLALAGRYLMADGMLPSTGRRIVSAQRARRINALMLTCGHYDGSGEFAFRVGLPGKSGVGGGILAVVPGRASIAVWSPGLNERGNSQLGTLALERLVQRTGWSVFEPARG
;
A
#
# COMPACT_ATOMS: atom_id res chain seq x y z
N MET A 1 25.82 3.82 -26.19
CA MET A 1 25.21 4.92 -25.42
C MET A 1 23.70 4.71 -25.51
N GLY A 2 23.07 4.17 -24.45
CA GLY A 2 21.62 4.11 -24.36
C GLY A 2 21.07 5.54 -24.32
N ALA A 3 19.97 5.82 -25.04
CA ALA A 3 19.32 7.11 -24.94
C ALA A 3 18.96 7.36 -23.48
N GLU A 4 19.29 8.53 -22.97
CA GLU A 4 18.92 8.98 -21.64
C GLU A 4 17.39 8.96 -21.53
N ILE A 5 16.85 8.29 -20.50
CA ILE A 5 15.41 8.15 -20.32
C ILE A 5 14.85 9.49 -19.81
N ASP A 6 14.07 10.18 -20.61
CA ASP A 6 13.38 11.41 -20.21
C ASP A 6 12.10 11.04 -19.43
N LEU A 7 12.26 10.83 -18.11
CA LEU A 7 11.14 10.48 -17.23
C LEU A 7 10.06 11.57 -17.15
N SER A 8 10.43 12.83 -17.17
CA SER A 8 9.46 13.94 -17.15
C SER A 8 8.51 13.86 -18.33
N ARG A 9 9.04 13.61 -19.51
CA ARG A 9 8.24 13.44 -20.73
C ARG A 9 7.39 12.17 -20.66
N ILE A 10 7.97 11.04 -20.25
CA ILE A 10 7.26 9.77 -20.14
C ILE A 10 6.06 9.89 -19.20
N VAL A 11 6.24 10.50 -18.03
CA VAL A 11 5.19 10.69 -17.03
C VAL A 11 4.08 11.61 -17.54
N ALA A 12 4.44 12.68 -18.25
CA ALA A 12 3.48 13.58 -18.89
C ALA A 12 2.67 12.88 -19.99
N ASP A 13 3.34 12.14 -20.88
CA ASP A 13 2.67 11.40 -21.96
C ASP A 13 1.71 10.34 -21.40
N ILE A 14 2.09 9.65 -20.30
CA ILE A 14 1.20 8.69 -19.61
C ILE A 14 -0.05 9.40 -19.08
N ALA A 15 0.08 10.59 -18.50
CA ALA A 15 -1.09 11.32 -18.01
C ALA A 15 -2.09 11.66 -19.12
N GLU A 16 -1.60 12.08 -20.28
CA GLU A 16 -2.47 12.34 -21.44
C GLU A 16 -3.15 11.05 -21.95
N GLU A 17 -2.46 9.91 -21.95
CA GLU A 17 -3.08 8.63 -22.26
C GLU A 17 -4.17 8.25 -21.26
N MET A 18 -3.93 8.43 -19.95
CA MET A 18 -4.91 8.13 -18.92
C MET A 18 -6.12 9.05 -18.97
N LYS A 19 -5.93 10.31 -19.35
CA LYS A 19 -7.00 11.27 -19.56
C LYS A 19 -7.92 10.86 -20.72
N ALA A 20 -7.33 10.31 -21.78
CA ALA A 20 -8.05 9.84 -22.97
C ALA A 20 -8.64 8.42 -22.83
N ALA A 21 -8.30 7.70 -21.76
CA ALA A 21 -8.73 6.31 -21.59
C ALA A 21 -10.26 6.21 -21.40
N PRO A 22 -10.94 5.35 -22.20
CA PRO A 22 -12.40 5.25 -22.16
C PRO A 22 -12.93 4.52 -20.94
N ASP A 23 -12.17 3.54 -20.40
CA ASP A 23 -12.53 2.77 -19.22
C ASP A 23 -11.68 3.22 -18.02
N ARG A 24 -12.33 3.86 -17.08
CA ARG A 24 -11.70 4.38 -15.87
C ARG A 24 -11.98 3.54 -14.63
N GLY A 25 -12.78 2.45 -14.76
CA GLY A 25 -13.26 1.66 -13.63
C GLY A 25 -14.34 2.38 -12.80
N THR A 26 -14.65 1.83 -11.62
CA THR A 26 -15.71 2.35 -10.73
C THR A 26 -15.15 2.58 -9.32
N PRO A 27 -15.36 3.76 -8.70
CA PRO A 27 -14.96 4.02 -7.32
C PRO A 27 -15.60 3.04 -6.33
N ALA A 28 -14.93 2.79 -5.19
CA ALA A 28 -15.43 1.90 -4.14
C ALA A 28 -16.73 2.47 -3.52
N ALA A 29 -17.87 1.85 -3.81
CA ALA A 29 -19.18 2.34 -3.38
C ALA A 29 -19.53 1.95 -1.92
N TYR A 30 -18.85 0.97 -1.34
CA TYR A 30 -19.15 0.46 0.01
C TYR A 30 -18.57 1.32 1.15
N ILE A 31 -17.72 2.30 0.82
CA ILE A 31 -17.21 3.31 1.75
C ILE A 31 -17.71 4.67 1.23
N PRO A 32 -18.74 5.28 1.85
CA PRO A 32 -19.41 6.45 1.28
C PRO A 32 -18.49 7.65 0.96
N PRO A 33 -17.45 8.00 1.74
CA PRO A 33 -16.52 9.05 1.35
C PRO A 33 -15.77 8.75 0.05
N LEU A 34 -15.37 7.49 -0.21
CA LEU A 34 -14.67 7.10 -1.43
C LEU A 34 -15.57 7.12 -2.66
N ALA A 35 -16.86 6.83 -2.48
CA ALA A 35 -17.86 6.85 -3.56
C ALA A 35 -18.10 8.27 -4.13
N LYS A 36 -17.78 9.32 -3.37
CA LYS A 36 -17.96 10.72 -3.76
C LYS A 36 -16.78 11.28 -4.56
N VAL A 37 -15.66 10.56 -4.63
CA VAL A 37 -14.47 11.04 -5.33
C VAL A 37 -14.72 11.06 -6.84
N ASP A 38 -14.35 12.18 -7.50
CA ASP A 38 -14.53 12.34 -8.94
C ASP A 38 -13.73 11.27 -9.71
N PRO A 39 -14.39 10.39 -10.49
CA PRO A 39 -13.72 9.34 -11.26
C PRO A 39 -12.81 9.88 -12.37
N ALA A 40 -12.89 11.16 -12.71
CA ALA A 40 -12.01 11.80 -13.68
C ALA A 40 -10.60 12.07 -13.14
N LYS A 41 -10.37 11.96 -11.83
CA LYS A 41 -9.07 12.19 -11.20
C LYS A 41 -8.02 11.18 -11.64
N PHE A 42 -6.80 11.70 -11.86
CA PHE A 42 -5.60 10.91 -12.11
C PHE A 42 -4.37 11.70 -11.65
N GLY A 43 -3.57 11.10 -10.80
CA GLY A 43 -2.29 11.65 -10.35
C GLY A 43 -1.19 10.60 -10.36
N MET A 44 0.03 10.99 -10.69
CA MET A 44 1.21 10.13 -10.66
C MET A 44 2.43 10.88 -10.17
N ALA A 45 3.22 10.25 -9.32
CA ALA A 45 4.50 10.73 -8.82
C ALA A 45 5.56 9.63 -8.99
N VAL A 46 6.67 9.96 -9.60
CA VAL A 46 7.87 9.13 -9.69
C VAL A 46 9.01 9.88 -9.01
N ILE A 47 9.59 9.28 -7.98
CA ILE A 47 10.71 9.88 -7.24
C ILE A 47 11.94 8.99 -7.38
N GLU A 48 12.97 9.50 -8.02
CA GLU A 48 14.21 8.79 -8.29
C GLU A 48 15.09 8.67 -7.04
N ALA A 49 16.14 7.85 -7.15
CA ALA A 49 17.05 7.59 -6.05
C ALA A 49 17.77 8.85 -5.55
N ASP A 50 18.12 9.76 -6.46
CA ASP A 50 18.75 11.05 -6.15
C ASP A 50 17.76 12.08 -5.54
N GLY A 51 16.45 11.82 -5.62
CA GLY A 51 15.40 12.70 -5.13
C GLY A 51 14.72 13.52 -6.21
N THR A 52 15.12 13.39 -7.46
CA THR A 52 14.43 14.02 -8.60
C THR A 52 12.98 13.56 -8.63
N CYS A 53 12.06 14.50 -8.78
CA CYS A 53 10.62 14.29 -8.64
C CYS A 53 9.91 14.62 -9.95
N HIS A 54 9.17 13.64 -10.50
CA HIS A 54 8.37 13.78 -11.70
C HIS A 54 6.89 13.63 -11.31
N LEU A 55 6.13 14.71 -11.43
CA LEU A 55 4.73 14.79 -11.04
C LEU A 55 3.83 15.08 -12.23
N THR A 56 2.63 14.51 -12.24
CA THR A 56 1.63 14.82 -13.26
C THR A 56 0.21 14.66 -12.73
N GLY A 57 -0.73 15.39 -13.35
CA GLY A 57 -2.14 15.39 -12.99
C GLY A 57 -2.38 15.81 -11.54
N ASP A 58 -3.29 15.12 -10.87
CA ASP A 58 -3.68 15.39 -9.48
C ASP A 58 -2.68 14.84 -8.44
N ALA A 59 -1.37 14.81 -8.75
CA ALA A 59 -0.34 14.18 -7.91
C ALA A 59 -0.18 14.81 -6.52
N GLU A 60 -0.60 16.06 -6.32
CA GLU A 60 -0.58 16.77 -5.04
C GLU A 60 -1.91 16.70 -4.29
N GLU A 61 -2.99 16.21 -4.93
CA GLU A 61 -4.26 16.05 -4.27
C GLU A 61 -4.22 14.85 -3.31
N THR A 62 -4.75 15.04 -2.10
CA THR A 62 -4.76 14.00 -1.06
C THR A 62 -5.93 13.05 -1.25
N PHE A 63 -5.66 11.76 -1.04
CA PHE A 63 -6.66 10.70 -1.03
C PHE A 63 -6.40 9.72 0.12
N SER A 64 -7.42 9.00 0.54
CA SER A 64 -7.25 7.93 1.53
C SER A 64 -6.44 6.77 0.92
N ILE A 65 -5.27 6.47 1.50
CA ILE A 65 -4.37 5.43 0.96
C ILE A 65 -4.87 4.01 1.20
N GLN A 66 -5.83 3.84 2.09
CA GLN A 66 -6.48 2.57 2.36
C GLN A 66 -5.47 1.43 2.61
N SER A 67 -5.59 0.31 1.92
CA SER A 67 -4.74 -0.86 2.11
C SER A 67 -3.25 -0.65 1.79
N ILE A 68 -2.84 0.48 1.22
CA ILE A 68 -1.41 0.80 1.07
C ILE A 68 -0.76 0.99 2.44
N SER A 69 -1.51 1.47 3.43
CA SER A 69 -1.06 1.64 4.82
C SER A 69 -0.49 0.36 5.44
N LYS A 70 -0.92 -0.81 4.96
CA LYS A 70 -0.44 -2.13 5.43
C LYS A 70 1.07 -2.32 5.23
N VAL A 71 1.66 -1.67 4.23
CA VAL A 71 3.11 -1.69 3.99
C VAL A 71 3.84 -0.99 5.13
N PHE A 72 3.37 0.17 5.52
CA PHE A 72 3.95 0.97 6.61
C PHE A 72 3.70 0.32 7.96
N ALA A 73 2.49 -0.20 8.19
CA ALA A 73 2.15 -0.93 9.41
C ALA A 73 3.01 -2.17 9.59
N LEU A 74 3.21 -2.97 8.53
CA LEU A 74 4.11 -4.13 8.55
C LEU A 74 5.54 -3.72 8.89
N THR A 75 6.04 -2.65 8.26
CA THR A 75 7.39 -2.14 8.49
C THR A 75 7.58 -1.75 9.95
N LEU A 76 6.63 -1.02 10.53
CA LEU A 76 6.65 -0.59 11.92
C LEU A 76 6.57 -1.78 12.89
N ALA A 77 5.67 -2.73 12.65
CA ALA A 77 5.51 -3.94 13.45
C ALA A 77 6.77 -4.82 13.43
N LEU A 78 7.45 -4.93 12.29
CA LEU A 78 8.75 -5.59 12.19
C LEU A 78 9.84 -4.88 13.01
N GLY A 79 9.71 -3.57 13.21
CA GLY A 79 10.54 -2.79 14.14
C GLY A 79 10.28 -3.16 15.59
N HIS A 80 9.03 -3.41 15.96
CA HIS A 80 8.62 -3.73 17.34
C HIS A 80 8.98 -5.15 17.77
N VAL A 81 8.60 -6.16 16.97
CA VAL A 81 8.67 -7.57 17.37
C VAL A 81 9.61 -8.42 16.51
N GLY A 82 10.22 -7.81 15.49
CA GLY A 82 11.13 -8.52 14.60
C GLY A 82 10.46 -9.71 13.90
N ASP A 83 11.23 -10.77 13.73
CA ASP A 83 10.78 -11.97 13.01
C ASP A 83 9.75 -12.82 13.80
N GLN A 84 9.47 -12.47 15.07
CA GLN A 84 8.37 -13.07 15.83
C GLN A 84 6.99 -12.77 15.18
N LEU A 85 6.87 -11.70 14.40
CA LEU A 85 5.68 -11.40 13.62
C LEU A 85 5.23 -12.61 12.79
N TRP A 86 6.17 -13.37 12.23
CA TRP A 86 5.90 -14.48 11.33
C TRP A 86 5.34 -15.74 11.99
N THR A 87 5.27 -15.77 13.30
CA THR A 87 4.55 -16.82 14.06
C THR A 87 3.03 -16.58 14.05
N ARG A 88 2.61 -15.35 13.79
CA ARG A 88 1.21 -14.91 13.82
C ARG A 88 0.62 -14.61 12.44
N VAL A 89 1.47 -14.38 11.42
CA VAL A 89 1.09 -14.07 10.05
C VAL A 89 2.00 -14.83 9.09
N GLY A 90 1.42 -15.47 8.09
CA GLY A 90 2.15 -16.14 7.01
C GLY A 90 2.75 -15.19 5.98
N ARG A 91 3.24 -15.76 4.88
CA ARG A 91 3.95 -15.06 3.80
C ARG A 91 3.52 -15.51 2.41
N GLU A 92 2.40 -16.25 2.31
CA GLU A 92 1.93 -16.86 1.08
C GLU A 92 0.78 -16.06 0.47
N PRO A 93 0.66 -16.01 -0.85
CA PRO A 93 -0.51 -15.46 -1.53
C PRO A 93 -1.79 -16.15 -1.06
N SER A 94 -2.88 -15.40 -1.00
CA SER A 94 -4.21 -15.96 -0.76
C SER A 94 -4.81 -16.44 -2.08
N GLY A 95 -5.26 -17.70 -2.13
CA GLY A 95 -6.06 -18.23 -3.25
C GLY A 95 -7.55 -17.87 -3.15
N SER A 96 -7.94 -17.11 -2.11
CA SER A 96 -9.31 -16.67 -1.85
C SER A 96 -9.36 -15.15 -1.77
N ALA A 97 -10.58 -14.59 -1.87
CA ALA A 97 -10.78 -13.16 -1.70
C ALA A 97 -10.11 -12.63 -0.41
N PHE A 98 -9.58 -11.41 -0.45
CA PHE A 98 -8.77 -10.78 0.61
C PHE A 98 -9.46 -10.67 1.98
N ASN A 99 -10.75 -10.94 2.05
CA ASN A 99 -11.61 -10.92 3.23
C ASN A 99 -12.32 -12.25 3.47
N SER A 100 -11.82 -13.37 2.93
CA SER A 100 -12.36 -14.72 3.13
C SER A 100 -12.09 -15.21 4.55
N ILE A 101 -13.13 -15.71 5.23
CA ILE A 101 -13.03 -16.35 6.55
C ILE A 101 -12.71 -17.86 6.43
N VAL A 102 -13.11 -18.49 5.33
CA VAL A 102 -12.91 -19.95 5.11
C VAL A 102 -11.44 -20.31 5.14
N GLN A 103 -10.59 -19.45 4.57
CA GLN A 103 -9.14 -19.64 4.59
C GLN A 103 -8.58 -19.69 6.01
N LEU A 104 -9.10 -18.84 6.93
CA LEU A 104 -8.64 -18.79 8.33
C LEU A 104 -8.96 -20.05 9.12
N GLU A 105 -10.01 -20.78 8.76
CA GLU A 105 -10.35 -22.05 9.42
C GLU A 105 -9.28 -23.11 9.12
N PHE A 106 -8.92 -23.28 7.85
CA PHE A 106 -7.85 -24.21 7.45
C PHE A 106 -6.49 -23.82 8.00
N GLU A 107 -6.22 -22.54 8.18
CA GLU A 107 -4.95 -22.00 8.68
C GLU A 107 -4.97 -21.78 10.21
N HIS A 108 -5.95 -22.37 10.92
CA HIS A 108 -6.06 -22.28 12.39
C HIS A 108 -5.94 -20.85 12.94
N GLY A 109 -6.61 -19.90 12.27
CA GLY A 109 -6.61 -18.48 12.67
C GLY A 109 -5.33 -17.71 12.31
N ILE A 110 -4.39 -18.30 11.56
CA ILE A 110 -3.16 -17.62 11.11
C ILE A 110 -3.37 -17.13 9.67
N PRO A 111 -3.43 -15.81 9.42
CA PRO A 111 -3.59 -15.26 8.08
C PRO A 111 -2.41 -15.59 7.16
N ARG A 112 -2.67 -15.84 5.87
CA ARG A 112 -1.64 -16.24 4.90
C ARG A 112 -0.58 -15.17 4.65
N ASN A 113 -0.92 -13.89 4.71
CA ASN A 113 0.03 -12.79 4.54
C ASN A 113 -0.46 -11.49 5.21
N PRO A 114 0.41 -10.49 5.42
CA PRO A 114 0.07 -9.25 6.12
C PRO A 114 -0.75 -8.26 5.27
N PHE A 115 -0.99 -8.54 3.98
CA PHE A 115 -1.66 -7.62 3.03
C PHE A 115 -3.12 -7.97 2.77
N ILE A 116 -3.60 -9.16 3.18
CA ILE A 116 -5.04 -9.42 3.32
C ILE A 116 -5.55 -8.79 4.63
N ASN A 117 -6.86 -8.54 4.72
CA ASN A 117 -7.42 -7.85 5.88
C ASN A 117 -7.13 -8.57 7.20
N ALA A 118 -7.31 -9.88 7.26
CA ALA A 118 -7.00 -10.67 8.46
C ALA A 118 -5.55 -10.48 8.94
N GLY A 119 -4.58 -10.52 8.01
CA GLY A 119 -3.17 -10.30 8.35
C GLY A 119 -2.88 -8.89 8.82
N ALA A 120 -3.48 -7.89 8.19
CA ALA A 120 -3.32 -6.49 8.59
C ALA A 120 -3.96 -6.21 9.96
N ILE A 121 -5.04 -6.90 10.33
CA ILE A 121 -5.65 -6.81 11.65
C ILE A 121 -4.72 -7.41 12.71
N VAL A 122 -4.05 -8.54 12.43
CA VAL A 122 -3.01 -9.09 13.33
C VAL A 122 -1.83 -8.11 13.47
N VAL A 123 -1.41 -7.47 12.39
CA VAL A 123 -0.37 -6.43 12.44
C VAL A 123 -0.81 -5.24 13.30
N ALA A 124 -2.07 -4.79 13.18
CA ALA A 124 -2.63 -3.74 14.03
C ALA A 124 -2.66 -4.15 15.53
N ASP A 125 -2.99 -5.40 15.82
CA ASP A 125 -2.92 -5.96 17.17
C ASP A 125 -1.48 -5.95 17.74
N ILE A 126 -0.49 -6.23 16.90
CA ILE A 126 0.94 -6.12 17.27
C ILE A 126 1.33 -4.67 17.56
N LEU A 127 0.89 -3.72 16.72
CA LEU A 127 1.16 -2.28 16.89
C LEU A 127 0.47 -1.72 18.14
N LEU A 128 -0.72 -2.21 18.47
CA LEU A 128 -1.40 -1.83 19.71
C LEU A 128 -0.52 -2.19 20.92
N GLY A 129 0.07 -3.39 20.93
CA GLY A 129 1.05 -3.80 21.95
C GLY A 129 0.53 -3.53 23.37
N ARG A 130 1.29 -2.77 24.16
CA ARG A 130 0.90 -2.31 25.50
C ARG A 130 0.31 -0.90 25.51
N ASN A 131 0.12 -0.29 24.33
CA ASN A 131 -0.31 1.08 24.17
C ASN A 131 -1.84 1.21 24.17
N GLU A 132 -2.33 2.40 24.40
CA GLU A 132 -3.71 2.75 24.06
C GLU A 132 -3.87 2.93 22.53
N PRO A 133 -5.05 2.67 21.94
CA PRO A 133 -5.24 2.82 20.49
C PRO A 133 -4.79 4.18 19.95
N ARG A 134 -5.03 5.27 20.70
CA ARG A 134 -4.60 6.62 20.32
C ARG A 134 -3.08 6.74 20.18
N GLU A 135 -2.33 6.05 21.01
CA GLU A 135 -0.85 6.07 20.98
C GLU A 135 -0.33 5.30 19.77
N ALA A 136 -0.87 4.11 19.51
CA ALA A 136 -0.52 3.30 18.34
C ALA A 136 -0.87 4.02 17.02
N ILE A 137 -2.04 4.65 16.94
CA ILE A 137 -2.47 5.47 15.81
C ILE A 137 -1.51 6.66 15.63
N GLY A 138 -1.17 7.34 16.72
CA GLY A 138 -0.23 8.47 16.70
C GLY A 138 1.17 8.05 16.28
N GLU A 139 1.63 6.87 16.66
CA GLU A 139 2.91 6.31 16.23
C GLU A 139 2.92 6.03 14.73
N MET A 140 1.86 5.41 14.20
CA MET A 140 1.71 5.16 12.78
C MET A 140 1.73 6.45 11.95
N LEU A 141 1.00 7.48 12.39
CA LEU A 141 0.97 8.79 11.73
C LEU A 141 2.36 9.45 11.73
N ARG A 142 3.03 9.50 12.90
CA ARG A 142 4.40 10.04 13.00
C ARG A 142 5.38 9.27 12.12
N PHE A 143 5.25 7.95 12.06
CA PHE A 143 6.10 7.11 11.23
C PHE A 143 5.97 7.47 9.75
N VAL A 144 4.75 7.57 9.22
CA VAL A 144 4.51 7.92 7.81
C VAL A 144 4.98 9.35 7.50
N ARG A 145 4.74 10.30 8.41
CA ARG A 145 5.27 11.67 8.30
C ARG A 145 6.79 11.69 8.23
N THR A 146 7.46 10.93 9.10
CA THR A 146 8.93 10.80 9.08
C THR A 146 9.42 10.23 7.75
N LEU A 147 8.74 9.23 7.19
CA LEU A 147 9.12 8.62 5.91
C LEU A 147 8.96 9.59 4.74
N ALA A 148 7.88 10.35 4.72
CA ALA A 148 7.61 11.37 3.70
C ALA A 148 8.45 12.64 3.88
N GLY A 149 8.89 12.93 5.10
CA GLY A 149 9.52 14.20 5.45
C GLY A 149 8.52 15.35 5.51
N GLU A 150 7.24 15.06 5.83
CA GLU A 150 6.14 16.03 5.79
C GLU A 150 5.15 15.85 6.94
N ASP A 151 4.84 16.95 7.63
CA ASP A 151 3.98 16.95 8.81
C ASP A 151 2.48 17.13 8.49
N GLU A 152 2.13 17.46 7.23
CA GLU A 152 0.75 17.74 6.81
C GLU A 152 -0.08 16.50 6.55
N ILE A 153 0.52 15.30 6.53
CA ILE A 153 -0.21 14.05 6.42
C ILE A 153 -1.15 13.90 7.61
N VAL A 154 -2.42 13.58 7.36
CA VAL A 154 -3.47 13.48 8.37
C VAL A 154 -4.23 12.16 8.27
N ILE A 155 -5.05 11.89 9.27
CA ILE A 155 -6.04 10.82 9.23
C ILE A 155 -7.39 11.46 8.89
N ASP A 156 -8.02 10.97 7.82
CA ASP A 156 -9.38 11.34 7.44
C ASP A 156 -10.37 10.66 8.39
N ARG A 157 -10.96 11.47 9.27
CA ARG A 157 -11.89 10.95 10.28
C ARG A 157 -13.19 10.45 9.67
N GLU A 158 -13.69 11.08 8.60
CA GLU A 158 -14.92 10.65 7.92
C GLU A 158 -14.72 9.24 7.34
N VAL A 159 -13.56 8.98 6.76
CA VAL A 159 -13.19 7.65 6.25
C VAL A 159 -13.05 6.64 7.39
N ALA A 160 -12.36 6.99 8.48
CA ALA A 160 -12.17 6.10 9.63
C ALA A 160 -13.50 5.70 10.27
N ASP A 161 -14.40 6.66 10.44
CA ASP A 161 -15.75 6.45 11.03
C ASP A 161 -16.62 5.61 10.08
N ALA A 162 -16.55 5.83 8.76
CA ALA A 162 -17.27 5.04 7.77
C ALA A 162 -16.80 3.57 7.74
N GLU A 163 -15.50 3.35 7.82
CA GLU A 163 -14.89 2.01 7.94
C GLU A 163 -15.35 1.30 9.22
N ALA A 164 -15.40 2.01 10.34
CA ALA A 164 -15.85 1.45 11.60
C ALA A 164 -17.36 1.10 11.57
N ALA A 165 -18.19 1.95 10.96
CA ALA A 165 -19.62 1.76 10.86
C ALA A 165 -20.02 0.59 9.94
N SER A 166 -19.24 0.31 8.88
CA SER A 166 -19.51 -0.75 7.90
C SER A 166 -18.62 -1.99 8.05
N GLY A 167 -17.71 -2.00 9.01
CA GLY A 167 -16.63 -2.97 9.15
C GLY A 167 -17.02 -4.36 9.66
N TYR A 168 -18.27 -4.80 9.54
CA TYR A 168 -18.76 -6.09 10.09
C TYR A 168 -17.93 -7.29 9.68
N ARG A 169 -17.44 -7.34 8.43
CA ARG A 169 -16.60 -8.43 7.94
C ARG A 169 -15.24 -8.44 8.66
N ASN A 170 -14.65 -7.28 8.92
CA ASN A 170 -13.42 -7.15 9.67
C ASN A 170 -13.61 -7.53 11.15
N VAL A 171 -14.77 -7.21 11.74
CA VAL A 171 -15.16 -7.67 13.09
C VAL A 171 -15.24 -9.20 13.14
N ALA A 172 -15.87 -9.83 12.14
CA ALA A 172 -15.96 -11.27 12.05
C ALA A 172 -14.57 -11.92 11.93
N LEU A 173 -13.69 -11.40 11.07
CA LEU A 173 -12.30 -11.87 10.91
C LEU A 173 -11.51 -11.74 12.22
N ALA A 174 -11.57 -10.59 12.88
CA ALA A 174 -10.86 -10.35 14.13
C ALA A 174 -11.34 -11.27 15.26
N SER A 175 -12.67 -11.41 15.41
CA SER A 175 -13.30 -12.29 16.40
C SER A 175 -12.94 -13.76 16.15
N TYR A 176 -12.92 -14.16 14.89
CA TYR A 176 -12.55 -15.53 14.51
C TYR A 176 -11.09 -15.82 14.84
N MET A 177 -10.14 -14.93 14.48
CA MET A 177 -8.73 -15.07 14.85
C MET A 177 -8.51 -15.02 16.37
N ARG A 178 -9.33 -14.24 17.11
CA ARG A 178 -9.29 -14.22 18.56
C ARG A 178 -9.67 -15.57 19.18
N SER A 179 -10.61 -16.31 18.60
CA SER A 179 -10.99 -17.65 19.09
C SER A 179 -9.85 -18.67 18.99
N PHE A 180 -8.90 -18.46 18.09
CA PHE A 180 -7.65 -19.22 17.98
C PHE A 180 -6.49 -18.64 18.81
N GLY A 181 -6.73 -17.54 19.55
CA GLY A 181 -5.68 -16.87 20.32
C GLY A 181 -4.72 -16.01 19.51
N ASN A 182 -4.99 -15.75 18.21
CA ASN A 182 -4.10 -14.95 17.35
C ASN A 182 -4.40 -13.42 17.39
N ILE A 183 -5.45 -12.98 18.05
CA ILE A 183 -5.68 -11.59 18.45
C ILE A 183 -5.59 -11.52 19.97
N HIS A 184 -4.67 -10.73 20.48
CA HIS A 184 -4.33 -10.68 21.92
C HIS A 184 -5.14 -9.60 22.66
N HIS A 185 -5.51 -8.53 21.98
CA HIS A 185 -6.22 -7.39 22.56
C HIS A 185 -7.73 -7.45 22.27
N ASP A 186 -8.48 -6.50 22.82
CA ASP A 186 -9.88 -6.34 22.49
C ASP A 186 -10.07 -6.09 21.00
N VAL A 187 -11.08 -6.72 20.40
CA VAL A 187 -11.35 -6.65 18.95
C VAL A 187 -11.62 -5.22 18.50
N GLY A 188 -12.42 -4.46 19.27
CA GLY A 188 -12.73 -3.07 18.94
C GLY A 188 -11.50 -2.16 19.00
N ARG A 189 -10.63 -2.36 20.01
CA ARG A 189 -9.37 -1.61 20.12
C ARG A 189 -8.42 -1.91 18.96
N THR A 190 -8.26 -3.17 18.60
CA THR A 190 -7.43 -3.60 17.46
C THR A 190 -7.95 -3.04 16.14
N LEU A 191 -9.26 -3.14 15.92
CA LEU A 191 -9.90 -2.60 14.71
C LEU A 191 -9.85 -1.07 14.64
N GLY A 192 -9.91 -0.39 15.79
CA GLY A 192 -9.71 1.06 15.85
C GLY A 192 -8.35 1.47 15.26
N VAL A 193 -7.25 0.78 15.62
CA VAL A 193 -5.94 1.02 15.02
C VAL A 193 -5.95 0.72 13.52
N TYR A 194 -6.54 -0.39 13.11
CA TYR A 194 -6.62 -0.81 11.71
C TYR A 194 -7.38 0.20 10.83
N PHE A 195 -8.58 0.65 11.24
CA PHE A 195 -9.39 1.58 10.47
C PHE A 195 -8.73 2.95 10.33
N HIS A 196 -8.11 3.46 11.40
CA HIS A 196 -7.38 4.72 11.33
C HIS A 196 -6.13 4.63 10.44
N ALA A 197 -5.44 3.49 10.41
CA ALA A 197 -4.34 3.28 9.47
C ALA A 197 -4.83 3.30 8.01
N CYS A 198 -5.98 2.68 7.71
CA CYS A 198 -6.59 2.74 6.38
C CYS A 198 -7.00 4.16 5.96
N ALA A 199 -7.39 5.00 6.93
CA ALA A 199 -7.84 6.37 6.72
C ALA A 199 -6.71 7.42 6.63
N LEU A 200 -5.45 7.01 6.57
CA LEU A 200 -4.36 7.94 6.28
C LEU A 200 -4.60 8.61 4.93
N ALA A 201 -4.55 9.95 4.89
CA ALA A 201 -4.71 10.77 3.70
C ALA A 201 -3.35 11.30 3.24
N MET A 202 -2.97 10.96 2.02
CA MET A 202 -1.70 11.33 1.40
C MET A 202 -1.90 11.66 -0.07
N SER A 203 -1.05 12.54 -0.61
CA SER A 203 -0.93 12.74 -2.06
C SER A 203 -0.02 11.68 -2.70
N CYS A 204 -0.03 11.55 -4.03
CA CYS A 204 0.91 10.67 -4.73
C CYS A 204 2.36 11.06 -4.41
N ARG A 205 2.67 12.36 -4.35
CA ARG A 205 4.01 12.83 -4.00
C ARG A 205 4.42 12.37 -2.60
N GLN A 206 3.58 12.61 -1.60
CA GLN A 206 3.84 12.18 -0.23
C GLN A 206 4.00 10.65 -0.11
N LEU A 207 3.15 9.90 -0.81
CA LEU A 207 3.19 8.44 -0.80
C LEU A 207 4.46 7.89 -1.46
N ALA A 208 4.87 8.46 -2.59
CA ALA A 208 6.12 8.09 -3.26
C ALA A 208 7.34 8.45 -2.40
N LEU A 209 7.36 9.61 -1.74
CA LEU A 209 8.41 9.98 -0.77
C LEU A 209 8.48 8.96 0.38
N ALA A 210 7.34 8.60 0.96
CA ALA A 210 7.28 7.63 2.05
C ALA A 210 7.75 6.23 1.64
N GLY A 211 7.60 5.84 0.37
CA GLY A 211 8.02 4.54 -0.17
C GLY A 211 9.52 4.42 -0.44
N ARG A 212 10.28 5.53 -0.45
CA ARG A 212 11.69 5.55 -0.88
C ARG A 212 12.62 4.60 -0.11
N TYR A 213 12.36 4.34 1.17
CA TYR A 213 13.18 3.41 1.93
C TYR A 213 13.13 1.97 1.37
N LEU A 214 12.03 1.58 0.70
CA LEU A 214 11.89 0.25 0.10
C LEU A 214 12.76 0.09 -1.16
N MET A 215 12.98 1.17 -1.93
CA MET A 215 13.88 1.14 -3.07
C MET A 215 15.35 1.24 -2.66
N ALA A 216 15.64 1.81 -1.48
CA ALA A 216 16.97 2.13 -0.98
C ALA A 216 17.43 1.17 0.13
N ASP A 217 17.14 -0.13 -0.01
CA ASP A 217 17.57 -1.19 0.91
C ASP A 217 17.26 -0.91 2.39
N GLY A 218 16.12 -0.29 2.65
CA GLY A 218 15.68 0.05 4.00
C GLY A 218 16.27 1.32 4.59
N MET A 219 17.02 2.08 3.80
CA MET A 219 17.53 3.41 4.19
C MET A 219 16.55 4.49 3.74
N LEU A 220 16.30 5.49 4.55
CA LEU A 220 15.58 6.69 4.15
C LEU A 220 16.56 7.65 3.48
N PRO A 221 16.49 7.87 2.15
CA PRO A 221 17.53 8.60 1.42
C PRO A 221 17.66 10.07 1.86
N SER A 222 16.57 10.69 2.32
CA SER A 222 16.57 12.10 2.76
C SER A 222 17.40 12.36 4.02
N THR A 223 17.59 11.35 4.89
CA THR A 223 18.27 11.50 6.17
C THR A 223 19.41 10.53 6.39
N GLY A 224 19.58 9.53 5.54
CA GLY A 224 20.51 8.40 5.73
C GLY A 224 20.11 7.47 6.90
N ARG A 225 18.92 7.65 7.48
CA ARG A 225 18.44 6.83 8.59
C ARG A 225 18.01 5.46 8.11
N ARG A 226 18.45 4.40 8.79
CA ARG A 226 17.97 3.04 8.54
C ARG A 226 16.60 2.84 9.20
N ILE A 227 15.61 2.53 8.37
CA ILE A 227 14.24 2.24 8.79
C ILE A 227 14.09 0.74 9.10
N VAL A 228 14.58 -0.10 8.17
CA VAL A 228 14.67 -1.57 8.35
C VAL A 228 15.97 -2.07 7.75
N SER A 229 16.37 -3.31 8.05
CA SER A 229 17.52 -3.93 7.39
C SER A 229 17.24 -4.14 5.89
N ALA A 230 18.30 -4.17 5.07
CA ALA A 230 18.20 -4.46 3.64
C ALA A 230 17.45 -5.78 3.38
N GLN A 231 17.69 -6.80 4.22
CA GLN A 231 16.97 -8.07 4.14
C GLN A 231 15.46 -7.92 4.36
N ARG A 232 15.04 -7.10 5.33
CA ARG A 232 13.61 -6.85 5.59
C ARG A 232 12.97 -6.03 4.47
N ALA A 233 13.64 -5.00 3.96
CA ALA A 233 13.16 -4.22 2.80
C ALA A 233 12.91 -5.13 1.60
N ARG A 234 13.88 -6.00 1.25
CA ARG A 234 13.74 -6.99 0.18
C ARG A 234 12.56 -7.94 0.42
N ARG A 235 12.36 -8.42 1.65
CA ARG A 235 11.24 -9.32 2.01
C ARG A 235 9.88 -8.60 1.90
N ILE A 236 9.80 -7.33 2.30
CA ILE A 236 8.60 -6.51 2.13
C ILE A 236 8.31 -6.34 0.64
N ASN A 237 9.30 -6.01 -0.19
CA ASN A 237 9.15 -5.91 -1.63
C ASN A 237 8.69 -7.23 -2.27
N ALA A 238 9.22 -8.38 -1.82
CA ALA A 238 8.77 -9.69 -2.28
C ALA A 238 7.29 -9.94 -1.94
N LEU A 239 6.85 -9.59 -0.74
CA LEU A 239 5.44 -9.68 -0.34
C LEU A 239 4.56 -8.70 -1.13
N MET A 240 5.04 -7.49 -1.43
CA MET A 240 4.32 -6.54 -2.30
C MET A 240 4.15 -7.11 -3.71
N LEU A 241 5.15 -7.79 -4.26
CA LEU A 241 5.05 -8.42 -5.59
C LEU A 241 4.04 -9.58 -5.59
N THR A 242 4.07 -10.44 -4.58
CA THR A 242 3.27 -11.67 -4.55
C THR A 242 1.87 -11.51 -3.95
N CYS A 243 1.66 -10.53 -3.09
CA CYS A 243 0.43 -10.38 -2.29
C CYS A 243 -0.17 -8.95 -2.33
N GLY A 244 0.44 -8.01 -3.05
CA GLY A 244 0.12 -6.59 -2.93
C GLY A 244 -1.16 -6.13 -3.64
N HIS A 245 -1.69 -6.90 -4.59
CA HIS A 245 -2.82 -6.54 -5.44
C HIS A 245 -4.01 -7.49 -5.28
N TYR A 246 -4.26 -7.94 -4.05
CA TYR A 246 -5.33 -8.90 -3.74
C TYR A 246 -5.17 -10.18 -4.58
N ASP A 247 -6.26 -10.71 -5.11
CA ASP A 247 -6.26 -11.83 -6.07
C ASP A 247 -5.78 -11.46 -7.49
N GLY A 248 -5.46 -10.19 -7.74
CA GLY A 248 -4.82 -9.67 -8.95
C GLY A 248 -3.29 -9.60 -8.93
N SER A 249 -2.63 -10.09 -7.86
CA SER A 249 -1.16 -9.93 -7.72
C SER A 249 -0.37 -10.63 -8.84
N GLY A 250 -0.79 -11.81 -9.28
CA GLY A 250 -0.16 -12.52 -10.39
C GLY A 250 -0.28 -11.76 -11.72
N GLU A 251 -1.46 -11.22 -12.02
CA GLU A 251 -1.69 -10.40 -13.21
C GLU A 251 -0.88 -9.10 -13.18
N PHE A 252 -0.79 -8.46 -12.01
CA PHE A 252 0.04 -7.26 -11.85
C PHE A 252 1.53 -7.57 -12.04
N ALA A 253 2.02 -8.68 -11.47
CA ALA A 253 3.40 -9.12 -11.66
C ALA A 253 3.70 -9.44 -13.13
N PHE A 254 2.75 -10.04 -13.86
CA PHE A 254 2.90 -10.37 -15.28
C PHE A 254 2.95 -9.11 -16.17
N ARG A 255 2.07 -8.13 -15.91
CA ARG A 255 1.94 -6.93 -16.75
C ARG A 255 2.96 -5.84 -16.39
N VAL A 256 3.19 -5.64 -15.10
CA VAL A 256 4.01 -4.53 -14.56
C VAL A 256 5.36 -5.04 -14.05
N GLY A 257 5.36 -6.13 -13.30
CA GLY A 257 6.60 -6.72 -12.79
C GLY A 257 7.34 -5.84 -11.80
N LEU A 258 6.62 -5.12 -10.93
CA LEU A 258 7.17 -4.32 -9.84
C LEU A 258 6.57 -4.76 -8.50
N PRO A 259 7.33 -4.72 -7.40
CA PRO A 259 6.75 -4.71 -6.06
C PRO A 259 5.73 -3.58 -5.95
N GLY A 260 4.47 -3.92 -5.65
CA GLY A 260 3.42 -2.90 -5.57
C GLY A 260 2.36 -3.24 -4.53
N LYS A 261 1.73 -2.22 -3.96
CA LYS A 261 0.60 -2.36 -3.05
C LYS A 261 -0.53 -1.43 -3.45
N SER A 262 -1.71 -1.99 -3.68
CA SER A 262 -2.91 -1.24 -4.03
C SER A 262 -3.79 -0.97 -2.80
N GLY A 263 -4.63 0.06 -2.91
CA GLY A 263 -5.67 0.41 -1.96
C GLY A 263 -6.98 0.74 -2.67
N VAL A 264 -8.11 0.41 -2.06
CA VAL A 264 -9.44 0.65 -2.64
C VAL A 264 -9.82 2.15 -2.75
N GLY A 265 -8.98 3.05 -2.24
CA GLY A 265 -9.05 4.48 -2.56
C GLY A 265 -8.56 4.83 -3.96
N GLY A 266 -8.09 3.84 -4.74
CA GLY A 266 -7.61 3.99 -6.10
C GLY A 266 -6.10 4.27 -6.20
N GLY A 267 -5.37 4.22 -5.08
CA GLY A 267 -3.92 4.40 -5.07
C GLY A 267 -3.15 3.09 -5.26
N ILE A 268 -1.94 3.19 -5.81
CA ILE A 268 -0.93 2.13 -5.86
C ILE A 268 0.43 2.73 -5.51
N LEU A 269 1.10 2.15 -4.52
CA LEU A 269 2.53 2.38 -4.27
C LEU A 269 3.32 1.28 -4.98
N ALA A 270 4.26 1.63 -5.84
CA ALA A 270 5.16 0.69 -6.51
C ALA A 270 6.62 1.08 -6.30
N VAL A 271 7.51 0.10 -6.37
CA VAL A 271 8.94 0.28 -6.09
C VAL A 271 9.77 -0.32 -7.23
N VAL A 272 10.72 0.46 -7.73
CA VAL A 272 11.80 -0.01 -8.59
C VAL A 272 13.06 -0.09 -7.73
N PRO A 273 13.49 -1.28 -7.28
CA PRO A 273 14.63 -1.41 -6.38
C PRO A 273 15.89 -0.71 -6.93
N GLY A 274 16.52 0.11 -6.10
CA GLY A 274 17.70 0.88 -6.45
C GLY A 274 17.48 2.09 -7.38
N ARG A 275 16.23 2.35 -7.84
CA ARG A 275 15.97 3.39 -8.85
C ARG A 275 14.91 4.41 -8.45
N ALA A 276 13.70 3.96 -8.14
CA ALA A 276 12.58 4.87 -7.90
C ALA A 276 11.52 4.32 -6.96
N SER A 277 10.81 5.22 -6.31
CA SER A 277 9.53 5.00 -5.64
C SER A 277 8.43 5.71 -6.41
N ILE A 278 7.32 5.02 -6.65
CA ILE A 278 6.27 5.47 -7.55
C ILE A 278 4.94 5.40 -6.81
N ALA A 279 4.15 6.45 -6.90
CA ALA A 279 2.75 6.41 -6.49
C ALA A 279 1.86 6.86 -7.63
N VAL A 280 0.75 6.17 -7.82
CA VAL A 280 -0.27 6.54 -8.80
C VAL A 280 -1.62 6.47 -8.13
N TRP A 281 -2.51 7.37 -8.49
CA TRP A 281 -3.88 7.44 -8.00
C TRP A 281 -4.86 7.73 -9.12
N SER A 282 -5.89 6.89 -9.22
CA SER A 282 -7.11 7.13 -9.94
C SER A 282 -8.21 6.32 -9.25
N PRO A 283 -9.34 6.95 -8.84
CA PRO A 283 -10.30 6.33 -7.91
C PRO A 283 -11.07 5.16 -8.49
N GLY A 284 -11.17 5.06 -9.83
CA GLY A 284 -11.87 3.96 -10.48
C GLY A 284 -11.13 2.63 -10.37
N LEU A 285 -11.82 1.61 -9.87
CA LEU A 285 -11.30 0.27 -9.62
C LEU A 285 -11.78 -0.70 -10.70
N ASN A 286 -10.96 -1.69 -11.00
CA ASN A 286 -11.34 -2.88 -11.77
C ASN A 286 -12.11 -3.90 -10.90
N GLU A 287 -12.55 -5.00 -11.48
CA GLU A 287 -13.31 -6.07 -10.81
C GLU A 287 -12.58 -6.68 -9.60
N ARG A 288 -11.26 -6.60 -9.56
CA ARG A 288 -10.42 -7.11 -8.45
C ARG A 288 -10.11 -6.06 -7.38
N GLY A 289 -10.70 -4.85 -7.49
CA GLY A 289 -10.52 -3.77 -6.50
C GLY A 289 -9.20 -3.00 -6.61
N ASN A 290 -8.50 -3.11 -7.74
CA ASN A 290 -7.28 -2.36 -8.01
C ASN A 290 -7.58 -1.18 -8.93
N SER A 291 -6.86 -0.06 -8.78
CA SER A 291 -7.00 1.08 -9.67
C SER A 291 -6.83 0.68 -11.14
N GLN A 292 -7.87 0.90 -11.96
CA GLN A 292 -7.88 0.56 -13.37
C GLN A 292 -6.79 1.35 -14.11
N LEU A 293 -6.85 2.66 -14.05
CA LEU A 293 -5.88 3.52 -14.72
C LEU A 293 -4.51 3.51 -14.03
N GLY A 294 -4.47 3.37 -12.70
CA GLY A 294 -3.20 3.25 -11.98
C GLY A 294 -2.39 2.03 -12.44
N THR A 295 -3.05 0.88 -12.64
CA THR A 295 -2.41 -0.31 -13.18
C THR A 295 -1.91 -0.10 -14.60
N LEU A 296 -2.75 0.50 -15.46
CA LEU A 296 -2.38 0.81 -16.84
C LEU A 296 -1.20 1.79 -16.93
N ALA A 297 -1.21 2.84 -16.10
CA ALA A 297 -0.13 3.82 -16.06
C ALA A 297 1.22 3.20 -15.67
N LEU A 298 1.22 2.31 -14.67
CA LEU A 298 2.43 1.58 -14.27
C LEU A 298 2.92 0.62 -15.36
N GLU A 299 2.01 -0.05 -16.07
CA GLU A 299 2.36 -0.88 -17.23
C GLU A 299 3.02 -0.04 -18.34
N ARG A 300 2.45 1.12 -18.68
CA ARG A 300 3.03 2.06 -19.66
C ARG A 300 4.41 2.57 -19.23
N LEU A 301 4.57 2.89 -17.93
CA LEU A 301 5.85 3.31 -17.40
C LEU A 301 6.93 2.23 -17.58
N VAL A 302 6.62 1.00 -17.17
CA VAL A 302 7.57 -0.12 -17.29
C VAL A 302 7.91 -0.43 -18.74
N GLN A 303 6.93 -0.43 -19.66
CA GLN A 303 7.16 -0.63 -21.09
C GLN A 303 8.12 0.40 -21.70
N ARG A 304 8.03 1.67 -21.26
CA ARG A 304 8.86 2.77 -21.79
C ARG A 304 10.25 2.84 -21.16
N THR A 305 10.35 2.41 -19.89
CA THR A 305 11.60 2.52 -19.12
C THR A 305 12.38 1.22 -19.06
N GLY A 306 11.72 0.06 -19.23
CA GLY A 306 12.30 -1.26 -18.98
C GLY A 306 12.59 -1.49 -17.50
N TRP A 307 11.78 -0.93 -16.60
CA TRP A 307 12.04 -1.00 -15.15
C TRP A 307 11.42 -2.21 -14.44
N SER A 308 10.91 -3.20 -15.15
CA SER A 308 10.47 -4.44 -14.52
C SER A 308 11.61 -5.13 -13.78
N VAL A 309 11.32 -5.74 -12.61
CA VAL A 309 12.32 -6.56 -11.89
C VAL A 309 12.71 -7.83 -12.66
N PHE A 310 11.96 -8.17 -13.71
CA PHE A 310 12.21 -9.31 -14.60
C PHE A 310 12.98 -8.94 -15.88
N GLU A 311 13.18 -7.65 -16.14
CA GLU A 311 13.99 -7.20 -17.26
C GLU A 311 15.49 -7.37 -16.95
N PRO A 312 16.30 -7.74 -17.95
CA PRO A 312 17.74 -7.78 -17.76
C PRO A 312 18.27 -6.39 -17.40
N ALA A 313 19.22 -6.34 -16.47
CA ALA A 313 19.87 -5.09 -16.14
C ALA A 313 20.48 -4.47 -17.42
N ARG A 314 19.92 -3.33 -17.85
CA ARG A 314 20.55 -2.54 -18.90
C ARG A 314 21.78 -1.89 -18.27
N GLY A 315 22.95 -2.41 -18.66
CA GLY A 315 24.26 -1.94 -18.20
C GLY A 315 24.53 -0.48 -18.58
#